data_47b2962f96d16fa5844825470b0ecdea
#
_entry.id   47b2962f96d16fa5844825470b0ecdea
#
_cell.length_a   1.000
_cell.length_b   1.000
_cell.length_c   1.000
_cell.angle_alpha   90.00
_cell.angle_beta   90.00
_cell.angle_gamma   90.00
#
_symmetry.space_group_name_H-M   'P 1'
#
loop_
_entity.id
_entity.type
_entity.pdbx_description
1 polymer ?
#
loop_
_entity_poly.entity_id
_entity_poly.type
_entity_poly.pdbx_seq_one_letter_code
_entity_poly.pdbx_strand_id
1 'polypeptide(L)'
;MRKVWLLALIWVPAILAMEENDVEFARPGGFSLTLDVKTPDGNGPFPAAIIVHGGGFARGNKRTYVTPLFDVLSNAGFAWFTINYRMAPDYQLPAAVADVESAVRWVKAHAAKYRVDAKRLALIGESAGGFLVAYAGATFKGDARVAAVVDFYGPNDLVVQTEKRRSEAEDPAKPHSPGLLEFMGFKSWQDKSVVEKLRAVSPTTLVSKNMPPFLFIHGDADEQVAYEESPEMCEAMRKTGVKCEVITVAGGRHGMLSWENNPAMAHWKPEMVAWLKQTLGK
;
A
#
# COMPACT_ATOMS: atom_id res chain seq x y z
N MET A 1 41.25 -27.40 -46.97
CA MET A 1 41.21 -27.37 -45.49
C MET A 1 39.95 -26.63 -45.08
N ARG A 2 38.92 -27.34 -44.61
CA ARG A 2 37.65 -26.75 -44.09
C ARG A 2 37.88 -26.35 -42.65
N LYS A 3 37.76 -25.05 -42.33
CA LYS A 3 37.78 -24.57 -40.94
C LYS A 3 36.42 -24.92 -40.30
N VAL A 4 36.44 -25.83 -39.33
CA VAL A 4 35.33 -26.13 -38.47
C VAL A 4 35.29 -25.08 -37.35
N TRP A 5 34.29 -24.20 -37.36
CA TRP A 5 34.03 -23.29 -36.22
C TRP A 5 33.22 -24.05 -35.18
N LEU A 6 33.86 -24.38 -34.05
CA LEU A 6 33.13 -24.83 -32.85
C LEU A 6 32.45 -23.62 -32.21
N LEU A 7 31.13 -23.54 -32.37
CA LEU A 7 30.30 -22.65 -31.56
C LEU A 7 30.26 -23.22 -30.12
N ALA A 8 30.99 -22.61 -29.21
CA ALA A 8 30.84 -22.89 -27.79
C ALA A 8 29.51 -22.33 -27.34
N LEU A 9 28.54 -23.20 -27.04
CA LEU A 9 27.31 -22.83 -26.35
C LEU A 9 27.72 -22.42 -24.92
N ILE A 10 27.67 -21.10 -24.66
CA ILE A 10 27.80 -20.56 -23.31
C ILE A 10 26.46 -20.82 -22.59
N TRP A 11 26.46 -21.82 -21.73
CA TRP A 11 25.33 -22.08 -20.85
C TRP A 11 25.34 -21.03 -19.71
N VAL A 12 24.43 -20.06 -19.77
CA VAL A 12 24.19 -19.09 -18.70
C VAL A 12 23.15 -19.73 -17.77
N PRO A 13 23.48 -20.00 -16.51
CA PRO A 13 22.49 -20.58 -15.58
C PRO A 13 21.33 -19.61 -15.40
N ALA A 14 20.11 -20.12 -15.44
CA ALA A 14 18.92 -19.33 -15.15
C ALA A 14 18.98 -18.88 -13.68
N ILE A 15 18.86 -17.57 -13.45
CA ILE A 15 18.75 -17.03 -12.10
C ILE A 15 17.28 -17.14 -11.70
N LEU A 16 17.00 -17.99 -10.72
CA LEU A 16 15.66 -18.27 -10.24
C LEU A 16 15.12 -17.13 -9.37
N ALA A 17 13.80 -17.07 -9.27
CA ALA A 17 13.07 -16.26 -8.29
C ALA A 17 13.61 -16.51 -6.87
N MET A 18 13.62 -15.46 -6.06
CA MET A 18 13.85 -15.59 -4.63
C MET A 18 12.51 -15.44 -3.91
N GLU A 19 12.29 -16.30 -2.92
CA GLU A 19 11.16 -16.20 -2.01
C GLU A 19 11.67 -16.41 -0.59
N GLU A 20 11.52 -15.40 0.26
CA GLU A 20 11.89 -15.47 1.67
C GLU A 20 10.70 -15.00 2.52
N ASN A 21 10.44 -15.72 3.61
CA ASN A 21 9.35 -15.41 4.54
C ASN A 21 9.91 -14.97 5.88
N ASP A 22 9.15 -14.12 6.56
CA ASP A 22 9.43 -13.67 7.93
C ASP A 22 10.82 -13.03 8.12
N VAL A 23 11.29 -12.33 7.07
CA VAL A 23 12.57 -11.59 7.12
C VAL A 23 12.39 -10.36 8.01
N GLU A 24 13.18 -10.26 9.07
CA GLU A 24 13.15 -9.09 9.95
C GLU A 24 13.77 -7.89 9.25
N PHE A 25 12.99 -6.80 9.15
CA PHE A 25 13.45 -5.55 8.54
C PHE A 25 13.70 -4.42 9.55
N ALA A 26 13.11 -4.53 10.77
CA ALA A 26 13.35 -3.58 11.85
C ALA A 26 12.99 -4.21 13.21
N ARG A 27 13.51 -3.64 14.31
CA ARG A 27 13.22 -4.08 15.69
C ARG A 27 13.06 -2.89 16.65
N PRO A 28 12.09 -1.99 16.42
CA PRO A 28 11.90 -0.82 17.29
C PRO A 28 11.42 -1.26 18.69
N GLY A 29 12.16 -0.82 19.74
CA GLY A 29 11.81 -1.16 21.10
C GLY A 29 11.77 -2.66 21.42
N GLY A 30 12.48 -3.49 20.65
CA GLY A 30 12.46 -4.95 20.79
C GLY A 30 11.35 -5.66 20.02
N PHE A 31 10.40 -4.94 19.42
CA PHE A 31 9.33 -5.52 18.61
C PHE A 31 9.84 -5.91 17.23
N SER A 32 9.79 -7.19 16.89
CA SER A 32 10.25 -7.70 15.59
C SER A 32 9.25 -7.38 14.48
N LEU A 33 9.68 -6.59 13.51
CA LEU A 33 8.92 -6.27 12.31
C LEU A 33 9.43 -7.14 11.15
N THR A 34 8.55 -7.95 10.59
CA THR A 34 8.91 -8.90 9.52
C THR A 34 8.18 -8.61 8.22
N LEU A 35 8.80 -8.99 7.12
CA LEU A 35 8.24 -8.97 5.77
C LEU A 35 8.38 -10.35 5.11
N ASP A 36 7.53 -10.57 4.09
CA ASP A 36 7.75 -11.63 3.11
C ASP A 36 8.13 -10.97 1.79
N VAL A 37 8.99 -11.62 1.03
CA VAL A 37 9.47 -11.11 -0.26
C VAL A 37 9.43 -12.19 -1.33
N LYS A 38 9.06 -11.79 -2.54
CA LYS A 38 9.21 -12.60 -3.75
C LYS A 38 9.73 -11.74 -4.88
N THR A 39 10.74 -12.27 -5.60
CA THR A 39 11.32 -11.60 -6.77
C THR A 39 11.04 -12.43 -8.02
N PRO A 40 10.97 -11.83 -9.21
CA PRO A 40 10.89 -12.57 -10.47
C PRO A 40 12.17 -13.38 -10.76
N ASP A 41 12.06 -14.31 -11.71
CA ASP A 41 13.22 -14.93 -12.36
C ASP A 41 14.02 -13.89 -13.16
N GLY A 42 15.31 -14.11 -13.31
CA GLY A 42 16.20 -13.27 -14.13
C GLY A 42 17.10 -12.33 -13.34
N ASN A 43 17.81 -11.48 -14.07
CA ASN A 43 18.89 -10.65 -13.51
C ASN A 43 18.40 -9.34 -12.86
N GLY A 44 17.19 -8.88 -13.16
CA GLY A 44 16.74 -7.55 -12.74
C GLY A 44 17.53 -6.40 -13.40
N PRO A 45 17.59 -5.20 -12.83
CA PRO A 45 16.84 -4.84 -11.63
C PRO A 45 15.33 -4.72 -11.90
N PHE A 46 14.53 -5.34 -11.05
CA PHE A 46 13.07 -5.36 -11.18
C PHE A 46 12.43 -4.12 -10.57
N PRO A 47 11.30 -3.63 -11.10
CA PRO A 47 10.43 -2.74 -10.34
C PRO A 47 9.89 -3.49 -9.12
N ALA A 48 9.60 -2.76 -8.05
CA ALA A 48 9.17 -3.39 -6.81
C ALA A 48 7.97 -2.68 -6.17
N ALA A 49 7.22 -3.43 -5.38
CA ALA A 49 6.12 -2.90 -4.56
C ALA A 49 6.29 -3.33 -3.11
N ILE A 50 6.07 -2.39 -2.17
CA ILE A 50 5.86 -2.71 -0.76
C ILE A 50 4.37 -2.70 -0.52
N ILE A 51 3.84 -3.79 0.02
CA ILE A 51 2.41 -4.02 0.26
C ILE A 51 2.13 -3.85 1.75
N VAL A 52 1.14 -3.01 2.08
CA VAL A 52 0.71 -2.68 3.44
C VAL A 52 -0.74 -3.12 3.63
N HIS A 53 -0.95 -4.08 4.53
CA HIS A 53 -2.27 -4.67 4.77
C HIS A 53 -3.23 -3.73 5.51
N GLY A 54 -4.53 -4.00 5.40
CA GLY A 54 -5.58 -3.34 6.14
C GLY A 54 -5.86 -3.97 7.52
N GLY A 55 -7.12 -3.85 7.96
CA GLY A 55 -7.57 -4.42 9.22
C GLY A 55 -7.93 -3.39 10.28
N GLY A 56 -8.33 -2.17 9.86
CA GLY A 56 -8.84 -1.13 10.75
C GLY A 56 -7.82 -0.64 11.77
N PHE A 57 -6.55 -0.69 11.44
CA PHE A 57 -5.40 -0.30 12.29
C PHE A 57 -5.14 -1.19 13.52
N ALA A 58 -5.94 -2.23 13.76
CA ALA A 58 -5.92 -3.00 15.00
C ALA A 58 -5.79 -4.52 14.78
N ARG A 59 -5.80 -5.00 13.53
CA ARG A 59 -5.75 -6.44 13.21
C ARG A 59 -5.16 -6.68 11.83
N GLY A 60 -4.86 -7.95 11.55
CA GLY A 60 -4.26 -8.37 10.30
C GLY A 60 -2.76 -8.61 10.41
N ASN A 61 -2.18 -8.98 9.30
CA ASN A 61 -0.75 -9.17 9.13
C ASN A 61 -0.41 -9.11 7.63
N LYS A 62 0.85 -9.19 7.30
CA LYS A 62 1.38 -9.12 5.94
C LYS A 62 0.80 -10.13 4.93
N ARG A 63 0.04 -11.14 5.39
CA ARG A 63 -0.64 -12.14 4.54
C ARG A 63 -2.16 -12.00 4.57
N THR A 64 -2.69 -11.03 5.33
CA THR A 64 -4.13 -10.82 5.48
C THR A 64 -4.62 -9.75 4.51
N TYR A 65 -5.76 -9.98 3.84
CA TYR A 65 -6.49 -9.07 2.94
C TYR A 65 -5.81 -8.74 1.60
N VAL A 66 -4.49 -8.87 1.47
CA VAL A 66 -3.68 -8.40 0.32
C VAL A 66 -3.20 -9.52 -0.62
N THR A 67 -3.57 -10.76 -0.35
CA THR A 67 -3.12 -11.93 -1.14
C THR A 67 -3.44 -11.84 -2.63
N PRO A 68 -4.55 -11.22 -3.10
CA PRO A 68 -4.80 -11.06 -4.53
C PRO A 68 -3.73 -10.26 -5.28
N LEU A 69 -2.94 -9.46 -4.59
CA LEU A 69 -1.84 -8.68 -5.18
C LEU A 69 -0.63 -9.53 -5.54
N PHE A 70 -0.39 -10.64 -4.83
CA PHE A 70 0.87 -11.39 -4.94
C PHE A 70 1.07 -11.97 -6.34
N ASP A 71 0.10 -12.71 -6.85
CA ASP A 71 0.18 -13.30 -8.19
C ASP A 71 0.10 -12.23 -9.29
N VAL A 72 -0.71 -11.19 -9.10
CA VAL A 72 -0.83 -10.07 -10.04
C VAL A 72 0.53 -9.39 -10.25
N LEU A 73 1.25 -9.10 -9.17
CA LEU A 73 2.56 -8.46 -9.24
C LEU A 73 3.64 -9.43 -9.76
N SER A 74 3.65 -10.68 -9.27
CA SER A 74 4.61 -11.68 -9.74
C SER A 74 4.49 -11.92 -11.24
N ASN A 75 3.28 -12.13 -11.75
CA ASN A 75 3.01 -12.37 -13.17
C ASN A 75 3.32 -11.14 -14.03
N ALA A 76 3.28 -9.95 -13.45
CA ALA A 76 3.63 -8.71 -14.12
C ALA A 76 5.13 -8.41 -14.14
N GLY A 77 5.96 -9.21 -13.45
CA GLY A 77 7.41 -9.05 -13.37
C GLY A 77 7.87 -8.07 -12.29
N PHE A 78 7.05 -7.83 -11.27
CA PHE A 78 7.42 -7.02 -10.10
C PHE A 78 7.96 -7.90 -8.97
N ALA A 79 8.99 -7.45 -8.30
CA ALA A 79 9.29 -7.91 -6.95
C ALA A 79 8.26 -7.31 -5.99
N TRP A 80 7.85 -8.08 -4.96
CA TRP A 80 6.98 -7.53 -3.93
C TRP A 80 7.48 -7.90 -2.55
N PHE A 81 7.18 -7.00 -1.60
CA PHE A 81 7.50 -7.10 -0.19
C PHE A 81 6.24 -6.79 0.59
N THR A 82 5.66 -7.76 1.27
CA THR A 82 4.49 -7.51 2.14
C THR A 82 4.95 -7.42 3.59
N ILE A 83 4.51 -6.39 4.32
CA ILE A 83 5.07 -6.02 5.62
C ILE A 83 4.07 -6.14 6.75
N ASN A 84 4.57 -6.46 7.96
CA ASN A 84 3.89 -6.19 9.21
C ASN A 84 4.21 -4.76 9.66
N TYR A 85 3.30 -4.17 10.41
CA TYR A 85 3.49 -2.90 11.10
C TYR A 85 2.82 -2.94 12.48
N ARG A 86 3.24 -2.07 13.40
CA ARG A 86 2.69 -1.98 14.73
C ARG A 86 1.30 -1.34 14.72
N MET A 87 0.37 -1.93 15.47
CA MET A 87 -1.06 -1.63 15.42
C MET A 87 -1.62 -1.24 16.79
N ALA A 88 -2.80 -0.61 16.78
CA ALA A 88 -3.59 -0.37 17.98
C ALA A 88 -4.05 -1.70 18.63
N PRO A 89 -4.33 -1.72 19.94
CA PRO A 89 -4.25 -0.59 20.87
C PRO A 89 -2.85 -0.27 21.38
N ASP A 90 -1.89 -1.20 21.22
CA ASP A 90 -0.55 -1.09 21.80
C ASP A 90 0.28 0.03 21.18
N TYR A 91 0.02 0.34 19.91
CA TYR A 91 0.76 1.35 19.15
C TYR A 91 -0.17 2.29 18.39
N GLN A 92 0.27 3.53 18.24
CA GLN A 92 -0.46 4.62 17.58
C GLN A 92 0.13 4.94 16.20
N LEU A 93 -0.57 5.80 15.44
CA LEU A 93 -0.19 6.25 14.09
C LEU A 93 1.32 6.52 13.89
N PRO A 94 2.02 7.26 14.76
CA PRO A 94 3.43 7.52 14.52
C PRO A 94 4.29 6.26 14.44
N ALA A 95 3.94 5.21 15.21
CA ALA A 95 4.67 3.94 15.16
C ALA A 95 4.46 3.21 13.82
N ALA A 96 3.21 3.10 13.37
CA ALA A 96 2.90 2.44 12.10
C ALA A 96 3.54 3.18 10.90
N VAL A 97 3.52 4.51 10.90
CA VAL A 97 4.17 5.34 9.87
C VAL A 97 5.68 5.11 9.87
N ALA A 98 6.32 5.09 11.04
CA ALA A 98 7.76 4.82 11.16
C ALA A 98 8.12 3.41 10.68
N ASP A 99 7.22 2.43 10.84
CA ASP A 99 7.42 1.07 10.39
C ASP A 99 7.36 0.97 8.86
N VAL A 100 6.40 1.64 8.22
CA VAL A 100 6.33 1.75 6.74
C VAL A 100 7.58 2.47 6.20
N GLU A 101 8.01 3.54 6.84
CA GLU A 101 9.23 4.27 6.46
C GLU A 101 10.48 3.37 6.57
N SER A 102 10.58 2.60 7.66
CA SER A 102 11.66 1.64 7.88
C SER A 102 11.69 0.57 6.80
N ALA A 103 10.52 0.05 6.38
CA ALA A 103 10.42 -0.91 5.30
C ALA A 103 10.89 -0.33 3.96
N VAL A 104 10.51 0.91 3.63
CA VAL A 104 10.99 1.58 2.40
C VAL A 104 12.51 1.71 2.41
N ARG A 105 13.08 2.18 3.51
CA ARG A 105 14.56 2.32 3.64
C ARG A 105 15.26 0.97 3.58
N TRP A 106 14.71 -0.03 4.24
CA TRP A 106 15.27 -1.38 4.26
C TRP A 106 15.27 -2.02 2.87
N VAL A 107 14.16 -1.96 2.12
CA VAL A 107 14.07 -2.49 0.75
C VAL A 107 15.09 -1.79 -0.15
N LYS A 108 15.23 -0.47 -0.06
CA LYS A 108 16.22 0.28 -0.84
C LYS A 108 17.66 -0.08 -0.47
N ALA A 109 17.96 -0.27 0.80
CA ALA A 109 19.28 -0.69 1.26
C ALA A 109 19.64 -2.11 0.82
N HIS A 110 18.63 -2.98 0.63
CA HIS A 110 18.81 -4.38 0.19
C HIS A 110 18.51 -4.58 -1.30
N ALA A 111 18.40 -3.51 -2.08
CA ALA A 111 18.01 -3.55 -3.49
C ALA A 111 18.90 -4.50 -4.32
N ALA A 112 20.21 -4.52 -4.08
CA ALA A 112 21.13 -5.41 -4.76
C ALA A 112 20.86 -6.89 -4.43
N LYS A 113 20.61 -7.24 -3.16
CA LYS A 113 20.29 -8.61 -2.74
C LYS A 113 19.06 -9.13 -3.49
N TYR A 114 18.01 -8.34 -3.56
CA TYR A 114 16.72 -8.73 -4.16
C TYR A 114 16.60 -8.36 -5.63
N ARG A 115 17.67 -7.86 -6.24
CA ARG A 115 17.71 -7.48 -7.67
C ARG A 115 16.62 -6.50 -8.05
N VAL A 116 16.31 -5.53 -7.18
CA VAL A 116 15.28 -4.51 -7.41
C VAL A 116 15.88 -3.15 -7.73
N ASP A 117 15.16 -2.34 -8.47
CA ASP A 117 15.52 -0.95 -8.71
C ASP A 117 14.93 -0.07 -7.61
N ALA A 118 15.79 0.45 -6.74
CA ALA A 118 15.39 1.33 -5.64
C ALA A 118 14.68 2.62 -6.09
N LYS A 119 14.80 3.01 -7.36
CA LYS A 119 14.12 4.18 -7.94
C LYS A 119 12.74 3.83 -8.50
N ARG A 120 12.46 2.54 -8.77
CA ARG A 120 11.18 2.04 -9.27
C ARG A 120 10.42 1.28 -8.19
N LEU A 121 10.27 1.92 -7.02
CA LEU A 121 9.60 1.37 -5.85
C LEU A 121 8.23 2.03 -5.65
N ALA A 122 7.16 1.25 -5.62
CA ALA A 122 5.82 1.68 -5.26
C ALA A 122 5.45 1.27 -3.83
N LEU A 123 4.53 2.03 -3.21
CA LEU A 123 3.74 1.58 -2.06
C LEU A 123 2.35 1.18 -2.54
N ILE A 124 1.84 0.05 -2.06
CA ILE A 124 0.48 -0.43 -2.31
C ILE A 124 -0.17 -0.73 -0.97
N GLY A 125 -1.31 -0.13 -0.68
CA GLY A 125 -1.99 -0.32 0.59
C GLY A 125 -3.48 -0.61 0.45
N GLU A 126 -4.01 -1.38 1.38
CA GLU A 126 -5.40 -1.81 1.43
C GLU A 126 -6.08 -1.27 2.69
N SER A 127 -7.22 -0.56 2.57
CA SER A 127 -8.01 -0.06 3.71
C SER A 127 -7.15 0.79 4.68
N ALA A 128 -6.97 0.37 5.91
CA ALA A 128 -6.03 1.03 6.85
C ALA A 128 -4.60 1.13 6.29
N GLY A 129 -4.15 0.13 5.53
CA GLY A 129 -2.89 0.19 4.78
C GLY A 129 -2.93 1.21 3.64
N GLY A 130 -4.10 1.39 2.99
CA GLY A 130 -4.35 2.45 2.00
C GLY A 130 -4.10 3.83 2.58
N PHE A 131 -4.69 4.10 3.74
CA PHE A 131 -4.38 5.32 4.50
C PHE A 131 -2.88 5.48 4.78
N LEU A 132 -2.21 4.43 5.27
CA LEU A 132 -0.78 4.50 5.60
C LEU A 132 0.08 4.82 4.38
N VAL A 133 -0.20 4.21 3.23
CA VAL A 133 0.58 4.50 2.01
C VAL A 133 0.25 5.87 1.42
N ALA A 134 -0.99 6.34 1.53
CA ALA A 134 -1.38 7.68 1.13
C ALA A 134 -0.71 8.74 2.02
N TYR A 135 -0.71 8.54 3.34
CA TYR A 135 -0.01 9.39 4.29
C TYR A 135 1.51 9.40 4.03
N ALA A 136 2.11 8.23 3.77
CA ALA A 136 3.52 8.09 3.42
C ALA A 136 3.86 8.86 2.13
N GLY A 137 3.03 8.73 1.09
CA GLY A 137 3.17 9.47 -0.17
C GLY A 137 3.15 10.99 0.01
N ALA A 138 2.35 11.48 0.96
CA ALA A 138 2.26 12.92 1.27
C ALA A 138 3.42 13.42 2.13
N THR A 139 3.98 12.60 3.02
CA THR A 139 4.89 13.06 4.09
C THR A 139 6.34 12.60 3.95
N PHE A 140 6.61 11.46 3.30
CA PHE A 140 7.97 10.93 3.22
C PHE A 140 8.89 11.79 2.35
N LYS A 141 10.12 11.96 2.81
CA LYS A 141 11.14 12.80 2.17
C LYS A 141 12.47 12.06 2.01
N GLY A 142 13.35 12.63 1.20
CA GLY A 142 14.69 12.08 0.99
C GLY A 142 14.64 10.63 0.45
N ASP A 143 15.40 9.75 1.06
CA ASP A 143 15.52 8.33 0.71
C ASP A 143 14.28 7.48 1.04
N ALA A 144 13.36 7.96 1.89
CA ALA A 144 12.07 7.31 2.12
C ALA A 144 11.03 7.59 1.01
N ARG A 145 11.27 8.52 0.07
CA ARG A 145 10.34 8.77 -1.05
C ARG A 145 10.19 7.54 -1.94
N VAL A 146 8.97 7.33 -2.42
CA VAL A 146 8.64 6.28 -3.39
C VAL A 146 8.27 6.89 -4.74
N ALA A 147 8.29 6.08 -5.79
CA ALA A 147 8.03 6.52 -7.15
C ALA A 147 6.54 6.52 -7.52
N ALA A 148 5.72 5.77 -6.79
CA ALA A 148 4.27 5.66 -7.01
C ALA A 148 3.57 5.18 -5.73
N VAL A 149 2.27 5.49 -5.62
CA VAL A 149 1.39 4.95 -4.59
C VAL A 149 0.14 4.38 -5.24
N VAL A 150 -0.28 3.19 -4.79
CA VAL A 150 -1.58 2.60 -5.10
C VAL A 150 -2.37 2.45 -3.80
N ASP A 151 -3.49 3.11 -3.72
CA ASP A 151 -4.38 3.10 -2.56
C ASP A 151 -5.67 2.37 -2.90
N PHE A 152 -5.89 1.24 -2.25
CA PHE A 152 -7.14 0.51 -2.31
C PHE A 152 -8.04 0.96 -1.17
N TYR A 153 -9.07 1.74 -1.52
CA TYR A 153 -10.13 2.18 -0.60
C TYR A 153 -9.64 2.61 0.79
N GLY A 154 -8.52 3.31 0.88
CA GLY A 154 -8.03 3.89 2.13
C GLY A 154 -8.89 5.07 2.59
N PRO A 155 -9.13 5.22 3.91
CA PRO A 155 -9.81 6.42 4.43
C PRO A 155 -8.87 7.63 4.34
N ASN A 156 -9.06 8.46 3.34
CA ASN A 156 -8.20 9.60 3.05
C ASN A 156 -8.63 10.90 3.73
N ASP A 157 -9.89 10.97 4.18
CA ASP A 157 -10.40 12.00 5.08
C ASP A 157 -10.88 11.38 6.39
N LEU A 158 -10.04 11.43 7.40
CA LEU A 158 -10.34 10.82 8.69
C LEU A 158 -11.47 11.56 9.45
N VAL A 159 -11.80 12.79 9.08
CA VAL A 159 -12.95 13.52 9.66
C VAL A 159 -14.25 12.92 9.13
N VAL A 160 -14.36 12.74 7.80
CA VAL A 160 -15.51 12.06 7.16
C VAL A 160 -15.65 10.64 7.69
N GLN A 161 -14.57 9.90 7.75
CA GLN A 161 -14.56 8.53 8.28
C GLN A 161 -15.01 8.48 9.74
N THR A 162 -14.69 9.50 10.54
CA THR A 162 -15.06 9.58 11.95
C THR A 162 -16.54 9.90 12.12
N GLU A 163 -17.08 10.81 11.33
CA GLU A 163 -18.52 11.13 11.38
C GLU A 163 -19.38 9.91 11.05
N LYS A 164 -18.99 9.14 10.02
CA LYS A 164 -19.63 7.86 9.69
C LYS A 164 -19.55 6.86 10.86
N ARG A 165 -18.37 6.67 11.46
CA ARG A 165 -18.19 5.72 12.57
C ARG A 165 -18.82 6.19 13.87
N ARG A 166 -18.96 7.49 14.09
CA ARG A 166 -19.64 8.07 15.25
C ARG A 166 -21.13 7.74 15.23
N SER A 167 -21.77 7.86 14.08
CA SER A 167 -23.16 7.46 13.90
C SER A 167 -23.36 5.94 14.08
N GLU A 168 -22.35 5.13 13.68
CA GLU A 168 -22.36 3.69 13.91
C GLU A 168 -22.11 3.32 15.39
N ALA A 169 -21.27 4.07 16.10
CA ALA A 169 -20.94 3.84 17.50
C ALA A 169 -22.12 4.21 18.45
N GLU A 170 -23.03 5.06 18.01
CA GLU A 170 -24.26 5.38 18.71
C GLU A 170 -25.36 4.31 18.51
N ASP A 171 -25.17 3.35 17.58
CA ASP A 171 -26.07 2.23 17.37
C ASP A 171 -25.68 1.05 18.31
N PRO A 172 -26.48 0.74 19.34
CA PRO A 172 -26.18 -0.31 20.29
C PRO A 172 -26.18 -1.72 19.69
N ALA A 173 -26.66 -1.88 18.45
CA ALA A 173 -26.65 -3.15 17.72
C ALA A 173 -25.34 -3.42 16.97
N LYS A 174 -24.45 -2.43 16.85
CA LYS A 174 -23.19 -2.57 16.12
C LYS A 174 -22.00 -2.67 17.07
N PRO A 175 -21.12 -3.66 16.93
CA PRO A 175 -19.91 -3.74 17.72
C PRO A 175 -18.99 -2.55 17.43
N HIS A 176 -18.56 -1.85 18.47
CA HIS A 176 -17.57 -0.80 18.33
C HIS A 176 -16.29 -1.35 17.69
N SER A 177 -15.83 -0.71 16.62
CA SER A 177 -14.47 -0.90 16.13
C SER A 177 -13.58 0.19 16.73
N PRO A 178 -12.88 -0.09 17.83
CA PRO A 178 -12.09 0.91 18.54
C PRO A 178 -10.88 1.39 17.72
N GLY A 179 -10.48 0.64 16.69
CA GLY A 179 -9.20 0.76 15.99
C GLY A 179 -8.76 2.18 15.62
N LEU A 180 -9.62 2.99 14.98
CA LEU A 180 -9.21 4.35 14.58
C LEU A 180 -8.99 5.28 15.78
N LEU A 181 -9.88 5.24 16.78
CA LEU A 181 -9.79 6.10 17.97
C LEU A 181 -8.51 5.81 18.74
N GLU A 182 -8.26 4.54 19.03
CA GLU A 182 -7.06 4.08 19.75
C GLU A 182 -5.79 4.30 18.95
N PHE A 183 -5.84 4.04 17.65
CA PHE A 183 -4.72 4.29 16.74
C PHE A 183 -4.32 5.76 16.70
N MET A 184 -5.28 6.66 16.83
CA MET A 184 -5.04 8.10 16.92
C MET A 184 -4.69 8.58 18.33
N GLY A 185 -4.72 7.69 19.34
CA GLY A 185 -4.40 8.00 20.73
C GLY A 185 -5.48 8.75 21.48
N PHE A 186 -6.75 8.67 21.04
CA PHE A 186 -7.88 9.27 21.71
C PHE A 186 -8.60 8.27 22.60
N LYS A 187 -9.18 8.77 23.68
CA LYS A 187 -10.02 7.99 24.60
C LYS A 187 -11.51 8.13 24.32
N SER A 188 -11.91 9.17 23.64
CA SER A 188 -13.31 9.49 23.38
C SER A 188 -13.47 10.36 22.14
N TRP A 189 -14.52 10.11 21.36
CA TRP A 189 -14.95 10.96 20.23
C TRP A 189 -15.45 12.35 20.66
N GLN A 190 -15.78 12.54 21.93
CA GLN A 190 -16.24 13.82 22.49
C GLN A 190 -15.10 14.80 22.80
N ASP A 191 -13.83 14.36 22.70
CA ASP A 191 -12.68 15.27 22.82
C ASP A 191 -12.73 16.30 21.69
N LYS A 192 -12.78 17.58 22.07
CA LYS A 192 -12.90 18.70 21.11
C LYS A 192 -11.72 18.81 20.16
N SER A 193 -10.55 18.26 20.51
CA SER A 193 -9.37 18.28 19.68
C SER A 193 -9.34 17.17 18.62
N VAL A 194 -10.26 16.21 18.68
CA VAL A 194 -10.26 15.04 17.76
C VAL A 194 -10.33 15.48 16.30
N VAL A 195 -11.31 16.33 15.95
CA VAL A 195 -11.54 16.76 14.56
C VAL A 195 -10.30 17.49 14.01
N GLU A 196 -9.70 18.39 14.79
CA GLU A 196 -8.52 19.14 14.36
C GLU A 196 -7.32 18.20 14.13
N LYS A 197 -7.06 17.28 15.05
CA LYS A 197 -5.96 16.31 14.94
C LYS A 197 -6.17 15.33 13.79
N LEU A 198 -7.39 14.83 13.58
CA LEU A 198 -7.72 13.97 12.44
C LEU A 198 -7.51 14.70 11.11
N ARG A 199 -7.99 15.95 11.02
CA ARG A 199 -7.77 16.79 9.83
C ARG A 199 -6.29 17.00 9.55
N ALA A 200 -5.47 17.25 10.58
CA ALA A 200 -4.04 17.48 10.44
C ALA A 200 -3.26 16.28 9.88
N VAL A 201 -3.80 15.06 10.02
CA VAL A 201 -3.15 13.82 9.52
C VAL A 201 -3.93 13.16 8.37
N SER A 202 -5.03 13.73 7.93
CA SER A 202 -5.78 13.23 6.77
C SER A 202 -4.98 13.45 5.48
N PRO A 203 -4.70 12.40 4.68
CA PRO A 203 -3.99 12.53 3.40
C PRO A 203 -4.54 13.63 2.50
N THR A 204 -5.86 13.82 2.46
CA THR A 204 -6.55 14.86 1.67
C THR A 204 -6.07 16.26 2.01
N THR A 205 -5.80 16.55 3.30
CA THR A 205 -5.31 17.87 3.74
C THR A 205 -3.81 18.07 3.54
N LEU A 206 -3.08 16.97 3.32
CA LEU A 206 -1.62 16.97 3.11
C LEU A 206 -1.24 17.02 1.63
N VAL A 207 -2.22 17.13 0.73
CA VAL A 207 -1.98 17.18 -0.72
C VAL A 207 -1.03 18.32 -1.08
N SER A 208 0.03 17.99 -1.81
CA SER A 208 1.02 18.95 -2.28
C SER A 208 1.62 18.52 -3.61
N LYS A 209 2.19 19.48 -4.37
CA LYS A 209 2.88 19.24 -5.65
C LYS A 209 4.09 18.29 -5.57
N ASN A 210 4.53 17.96 -4.37
CA ASN A 210 5.69 17.09 -4.15
C ASN A 210 5.34 15.62 -3.97
N MET A 211 4.04 15.28 -3.98
CA MET A 211 3.59 13.89 -3.89
C MET A 211 3.99 13.09 -5.14
N PRO A 212 4.23 11.78 -5.01
CA PRO A 212 4.38 10.91 -6.17
C PRO A 212 3.05 10.78 -6.94
N PRO A 213 3.04 10.21 -8.15
CA PRO A 213 1.82 9.77 -8.81
C PRO A 213 1.01 8.80 -7.95
N PHE A 214 -0.32 8.90 -7.99
CA PHE A 214 -1.26 8.04 -7.27
C PHE A 214 -2.22 7.33 -8.21
N LEU A 215 -2.54 6.09 -7.85
CA LEU A 215 -3.67 5.34 -8.34
C LEU A 215 -4.58 4.98 -7.17
N PHE A 216 -5.83 5.39 -7.23
CA PHE A 216 -6.87 4.91 -6.32
C PHE A 216 -7.66 3.77 -6.99
N ILE A 217 -7.97 2.72 -6.22
CA ILE A 217 -8.82 1.62 -6.67
C ILE A 217 -9.90 1.44 -5.61
N HIS A 218 -11.15 1.73 -5.96
CA HIS A 218 -12.23 1.79 -4.98
C HIS A 218 -13.54 1.22 -5.55
N GLY A 219 -14.23 0.42 -4.75
CA GLY A 219 -15.56 -0.07 -5.08
C GLY A 219 -16.63 0.98 -4.79
N ASP A 220 -17.55 1.22 -5.73
CA ASP A 220 -18.59 2.23 -5.59
C ASP A 220 -19.76 1.79 -4.69
N ALA A 221 -19.76 0.55 -4.21
CA ALA A 221 -20.68 0.04 -3.19
C ALA A 221 -19.97 -0.19 -1.83
N ASP A 222 -18.89 0.54 -1.55
CA ASP A 222 -18.15 0.45 -0.29
C ASP A 222 -18.95 1.06 0.87
N GLU A 223 -19.30 0.21 1.83
CA GLU A 223 -20.09 0.61 3.02
C GLU A 223 -19.20 1.04 4.20
N GLN A 224 -17.88 0.79 4.14
CA GLN A 224 -16.96 1.10 5.25
C GLN A 224 -16.21 2.42 5.06
N VAL A 225 -15.69 2.67 3.86
CA VAL A 225 -15.02 3.91 3.47
C VAL A 225 -15.84 4.53 2.34
N ALA A 226 -16.15 5.81 2.42
CA ALA A 226 -16.93 6.48 1.38
C ALA A 226 -16.15 6.51 0.07
N TYR A 227 -16.78 6.01 -1.01
CA TYR A 227 -16.15 5.95 -2.34
C TYR A 227 -15.62 7.33 -2.79
N GLU A 228 -16.37 8.38 -2.46
CA GLU A 228 -16.09 9.77 -2.84
C GLU A 228 -14.74 10.27 -2.36
N GLU A 229 -14.19 9.71 -1.27
CA GLU A 229 -12.89 10.11 -0.74
C GLU A 229 -11.75 9.91 -1.76
N SER A 230 -11.81 8.86 -2.58
CA SER A 230 -10.80 8.58 -3.60
C SER A 230 -10.82 9.57 -4.77
N PRO A 231 -11.94 9.81 -5.47
CA PRO A 231 -11.98 10.80 -6.55
C PRO A 231 -11.77 12.24 -6.06
N GLU A 232 -12.24 12.60 -4.86
CA GLU A 232 -12.03 13.94 -4.28
C GLU A 232 -10.55 14.21 -4.00
N MET A 233 -9.85 13.28 -3.36
CA MET A 233 -8.42 13.40 -3.14
C MET A 233 -7.66 13.44 -4.48
N CYS A 234 -8.04 12.59 -5.43
CA CYS A 234 -7.42 12.57 -6.76
C CYS A 234 -7.59 13.90 -7.49
N GLU A 235 -8.77 14.52 -7.41
CA GLU A 235 -9.01 15.86 -7.98
C GLU A 235 -8.16 16.94 -7.29
N ALA A 236 -8.07 16.90 -5.96
CA ALA A 236 -7.20 17.82 -5.21
C ALA A 236 -5.74 17.68 -5.63
N MET A 237 -5.25 16.44 -5.83
CA MET A 237 -3.89 16.19 -6.33
C MET A 237 -3.67 16.74 -7.75
N ARG A 238 -4.63 16.52 -8.67
CA ARG A 238 -4.55 17.04 -10.04
C ARG A 238 -4.48 18.57 -10.07
N LYS A 239 -5.19 19.26 -9.18
CA LYS A 239 -5.13 20.73 -9.03
C LYS A 239 -3.73 21.23 -8.63
N THR A 240 -2.91 20.39 -7.98
CA THR A 240 -1.50 20.70 -7.67
C THR A 240 -0.52 20.27 -8.76
N GLY A 241 -1.00 19.67 -9.85
CA GLY A 241 -0.18 19.14 -10.94
C GLY A 241 0.36 17.73 -10.73
N VAL A 242 -0.05 17.05 -9.68
CA VAL A 242 0.31 15.65 -9.41
C VAL A 242 -0.56 14.72 -10.26
N LYS A 243 0.06 13.73 -10.92
CA LYS A 243 -0.66 12.70 -11.68
C LYS A 243 -1.47 11.83 -10.73
N CYS A 244 -2.74 11.68 -11.02
CA CYS A 244 -3.65 10.85 -10.24
C CYS A 244 -4.72 10.23 -11.13
N GLU A 245 -5.01 8.96 -10.90
CA GLU A 245 -6.06 8.19 -11.58
C GLU A 245 -6.91 7.44 -10.55
N VAL A 246 -8.15 7.14 -10.94
CA VAL A 246 -9.10 6.36 -10.14
C VAL A 246 -9.63 5.23 -10.99
N ILE A 247 -9.54 4.00 -10.49
CA ILE A 247 -10.22 2.82 -11.03
C ILE A 247 -11.42 2.54 -10.12
N THR A 248 -12.61 2.66 -10.68
CA THR A 248 -13.85 2.33 -9.98
C THR A 248 -14.21 0.87 -10.21
N VAL A 249 -14.36 0.11 -9.13
CA VAL A 249 -14.84 -1.28 -9.21
C VAL A 249 -16.37 -1.25 -9.03
N ALA A 250 -17.11 -1.34 -10.12
CA ALA A 250 -18.58 -1.23 -10.11
C ALA A 250 -19.23 -2.34 -9.27
N GLY A 251 -20.06 -1.95 -8.30
CA GLY A 251 -20.68 -2.85 -7.31
C GLY A 251 -19.69 -3.44 -6.30
N GLY A 252 -18.43 -3.00 -6.31
CA GLY A 252 -17.40 -3.46 -5.37
C GLY A 252 -17.68 -2.97 -3.95
N ARG A 253 -17.77 -3.92 -3.01
CA ARG A 253 -17.85 -3.63 -1.57
C ARG A 253 -16.44 -3.49 -0.98
N HIS A 254 -16.35 -3.09 0.29
CA HIS A 254 -15.06 -2.98 0.97
C HIS A 254 -14.32 -4.31 1.03
N GLY A 255 -13.07 -4.34 0.55
CA GLY A 255 -12.19 -5.51 0.60
C GLY A 255 -12.07 -6.26 -0.74
N MET A 256 -10.88 -6.20 -1.34
CA MET A 256 -10.57 -6.82 -2.64
C MET A 256 -10.79 -8.34 -2.67
N LEU A 257 -10.75 -9.02 -1.53
CA LEU A 257 -11.06 -10.46 -1.45
C LEU A 257 -12.50 -10.76 -1.87
N SER A 258 -13.44 -9.85 -1.63
CA SER A 258 -14.82 -10.01 -2.06
C SER A 258 -15.01 -9.88 -3.57
N TRP A 259 -14.05 -9.26 -4.27
CA TRP A 259 -14.07 -9.04 -5.71
C TRP A 259 -13.56 -10.26 -6.50
N GLU A 260 -12.78 -11.13 -5.86
CA GLU A 260 -12.14 -12.30 -6.50
C GLU A 260 -13.13 -13.30 -7.12
N ASN A 261 -14.32 -13.41 -6.53
CA ASN A 261 -15.35 -14.32 -7.00
C ASN A 261 -16.21 -13.77 -8.15
N ASN A 262 -15.96 -12.53 -8.58
CA ASN A 262 -16.68 -11.88 -9.67
C ASN A 262 -15.72 -11.44 -10.78
N PRO A 263 -15.69 -12.16 -11.93
CA PRO A 263 -14.80 -11.81 -13.04
C PRO A 263 -14.99 -10.38 -13.56
N ALA A 264 -16.20 -9.81 -13.48
CA ALA A 264 -16.46 -8.44 -13.91
C ALA A 264 -15.75 -7.40 -13.03
N MET A 265 -15.44 -7.75 -11.78
CA MET A 265 -14.71 -6.88 -10.85
C MET A 265 -13.18 -7.02 -10.98
N ALA A 266 -12.68 -8.01 -11.73
CA ALA A 266 -11.24 -8.28 -11.83
C ALA A 266 -10.47 -7.31 -12.73
N HIS A 267 -11.15 -6.39 -13.43
CA HIS A 267 -10.54 -5.46 -14.39
C HIS A 267 -9.48 -4.55 -13.75
N TRP A 268 -9.57 -4.27 -12.45
CA TRP A 268 -8.57 -3.47 -11.75
C TRP A 268 -7.15 -4.08 -11.83
N LYS A 269 -7.04 -5.42 -11.95
CA LYS A 269 -5.74 -6.13 -11.97
C LYS A 269 -4.88 -5.72 -13.17
N PRO A 270 -5.32 -5.92 -14.42
CA PRO A 270 -4.54 -5.49 -15.59
C PRO A 270 -4.40 -3.96 -15.66
N GLU A 271 -5.39 -3.18 -15.22
CA GLU A 271 -5.33 -1.72 -15.23
C GLU A 271 -4.28 -1.19 -14.24
N MET A 272 -4.23 -1.71 -13.00
CA MET A 272 -3.19 -1.39 -12.02
C MET A 272 -1.80 -1.73 -12.56
N VAL A 273 -1.63 -2.91 -13.15
CA VAL A 273 -0.34 -3.33 -13.72
C VAL A 273 0.09 -2.41 -14.85
N ALA A 274 -0.83 -2.04 -15.74
CA ALA A 274 -0.56 -1.10 -16.84
C ALA A 274 -0.11 0.26 -16.31
N TRP A 275 -0.83 0.78 -15.32
CA TRP A 275 -0.51 2.04 -14.67
C TRP A 275 0.85 2.01 -13.97
N LEU A 276 1.15 0.95 -13.21
CA LEU A 276 2.45 0.77 -12.55
C LEU A 276 3.59 0.72 -13.57
N LYS A 277 3.45 -0.02 -14.68
CA LYS A 277 4.46 -0.11 -15.74
C LYS A 277 4.68 1.23 -16.43
N GLN A 278 3.61 1.99 -16.67
CA GLN A 278 3.69 3.33 -17.24
C GLN A 278 4.38 4.32 -16.31
N THR A 279 4.06 4.26 -15.01
CA THR A 279 4.53 5.22 -14.00
C THR A 279 5.96 4.96 -13.57
N LEU A 280 6.34 3.70 -13.38
CA LEU A 280 7.66 3.31 -12.92
C LEU A 280 8.68 3.13 -14.06
N GLY A 281 8.24 3.17 -15.31
CA GLY A 281 9.06 2.85 -16.47
C GLY A 281 9.21 1.33 -16.69
N LYS A 282 9.50 0.96 -17.92
CA LYS A 282 9.76 -0.45 -18.32
C LYS A 282 11.12 -0.92 -17.84
#